data_bdb561e53cb21e2d3b838a43d576dceb
#
_entry.id   bdb561e53cb21e2d3b838a43d576dceb
#
_cell.length_a   1.000
_cell.length_b   1.000
_cell.length_c   1.000
_cell.angle_alpha   90.00
_cell.angle_beta   90.00
_cell.angle_gamma   90.00
#
_symmetry.space_group_name_H-M   'P 1'
#
loop_
_entity.id
_entity.type
_entity.pdbx_description
1 polymer ?
#
loop_
_entity_poly.entity_id
_entity_poly.type
_entity_poly.pdbx_seq_one_letter_code
_entity_poly.pdbx_strand_id
1 'polypeptide(L)'
;MARVYLDHNATMPLRPEARAAMITAMDVVGNPSSVHQEGRTAKALMERARGQIASAIGAEAADIVFVSGATEAAALALSGRNLKGAAIEHDAVRAWIREELEVDAQGQVHVTEPADATLQLANSETGIIQSLPEGLAVSDWTQGFGKLPLAFDWSGVDMAFISAHKIGGPKGIGALILRSGLDVAAQIRGGGQEMGRRSGTENLIGIAGFGGAAQAAIQDIENGLSKKLEKLRNILEKTLEHRAKDTIFVGKDVARLPNTSLMVTEGWKGESQVMAMDLAGFAISAGSACSSGKVKSSAVLQAMGLTPEMAGSAIRVSLGPQTQEADVMAFAEAWADAYDRRKARAGLNR
;
A
#
# COMPACT_ATOMS: atom_id res chain seq x y z
N MET A 1 2.36 28.12 -7.80
CA MET A 1 2.95 27.31 -6.71
C MET A 1 3.51 26.03 -7.27
N ALA A 2 4.57 25.46 -6.70
CA ALA A 2 5.01 24.11 -7.07
C ALA A 2 3.88 23.10 -6.69
N ARG A 3 3.70 22.06 -7.54
CA ARG A 3 2.69 21.03 -7.30
C ARG A 3 3.06 20.19 -6.07
N VAL A 4 2.10 19.99 -5.17
CA VAL A 4 2.28 19.17 -3.96
C VAL A 4 1.67 17.79 -4.17
N TYR A 5 2.45 16.72 -3.96
CA TYR A 5 2.02 15.35 -4.13
C TYR A 5 1.62 14.75 -2.78
N LEU A 6 0.34 14.45 -2.60
CA LEU A 6 -0.28 13.90 -1.39
C LEU A 6 -1.05 12.60 -1.66
N ASP A 7 -0.57 11.79 -2.61
CA ASP A 7 -1.18 10.52 -3.01
C ASP A 7 -0.20 9.33 -2.92
N HIS A 8 0.60 9.28 -1.85
CA HIS A 8 1.65 8.29 -1.66
C HIS A 8 1.14 6.85 -1.51
N ASN A 9 -0.11 6.65 -1.07
CA ASN A 9 -0.71 5.31 -1.02
C ASN A 9 -1.05 4.76 -2.43
N ALA A 10 -1.27 5.62 -3.42
CA ALA A 10 -1.44 5.16 -4.81
C ALA A 10 -0.10 4.69 -5.38
N THR A 11 0.93 5.50 -5.28
CA THR A 11 2.32 5.16 -5.64
C THR A 11 3.25 6.19 -5.01
N MET A 12 4.45 5.80 -4.64
CA MET A 12 5.46 6.75 -4.19
C MET A 12 6.36 7.18 -5.36
N PRO A 13 6.87 8.44 -5.36
CA PRO A 13 7.98 8.84 -6.23
C PRO A 13 9.17 7.90 -6.06
N LEU A 14 9.89 7.63 -7.16
CA LEU A 14 11.06 6.77 -7.14
C LEU A 14 12.13 7.37 -6.23
N ARG A 15 12.60 6.60 -5.25
CA ARG A 15 13.67 7.01 -4.33
C ARG A 15 15.02 7.14 -5.04
N PRO A 16 15.88 8.08 -4.60
CA PRO A 16 17.24 8.18 -5.15
C PRO A 16 18.05 6.89 -5.02
N GLU A 17 17.93 6.17 -3.90
CA GLU A 17 18.60 4.89 -3.62
C GLU A 17 18.14 3.79 -4.57
N ALA A 18 16.84 3.71 -4.82
CA ALA A 18 16.29 2.78 -5.80
C ALA A 18 16.78 3.10 -7.22
N ARG A 19 16.76 4.38 -7.59
CA ARG A 19 17.28 4.84 -8.89
C ARG A 19 18.75 4.50 -9.08
N ALA A 20 19.60 4.75 -8.09
CA ALA A 20 21.02 4.45 -8.13
C ALA A 20 21.27 2.94 -8.30
N ALA A 21 20.57 2.10 -7.54
CA ALA A 21 20.65 0.65 -7.67
C ALA A 21 20.21 0.15 -9.06
N MET A 22 19.13 0.73 -9.62
CA MET A 22 18.67 0.41 -10.98
C MET A 22 19.69 0.78 -12.04
N ILE A 23 20.30 1.98 -11.97
CA ILE A 23 21.33 2.42 -12.91
C ILE A 23 22.53 1.46 -12.88
N THR A 24 23.00 1.08 -11.69
CA THR A 24 24.07 0.09 -11.55
C THR A 24 23.69 -1.27 -12.16
N ALA A 25 22.45 -1.70 -12.00
CA ALA A 25 21.97 -2.96 -12.54
C ALA A 25 21.83 -2.97 -14.08
N MET A 26 21.62 -1.81 -14.71
CA MET A 26 21.54 -1.67 -16.18
C MET A 26 22.84 -2.06 -16.88
N ASP A 27 23.98 -1.88 -16.21
CA ASP A 27 25.31 -2.19 -16.75
C ASP A 27 25.72 -3.66 -16.51
N VAL A 28 24.91 -4.44 -15.76
CA VAL A 28 25.18 -5.85 -15.49
C VAL A 28 24.75 -6.70 -16.68
N VAL A 29 25.74 -7.21 -17.41
CA VAL A 29 25.52 -8.18 -18.50
C VAL A 29 25.53 -9.58 -17.89
N GLY A 30 24.43 -10.30 -17.97
CA GLY A 30 24.37 -11.70 -17.51
C GLY A 30 22.95 -12.15 -17.20
N ASN A 31 22.73 -13.46 -17.40
CA ASN A 31 21.50 -14.12 -16.96
C ASN A 31 21.78 -14.82 -15.63
N PRO A 32 20.99 -14.64 -14.57
CA PRO A 32 21.20 -15.28 -13.26
C PRO A 32 21.27 -16.81 -13.30
N SER A 33 20.69 -17.43 -14.34
CA SER A 33 20.73 -18.86 -14.54
C SER A 33 22.04 -19.38 -15.18
N SER A 34 22.90 -18.48 -15.68
CA SER A 34 24.17 -18.85 -16.32
C SER A 34 25.28 -19.09 -15.30
N VAL A 35 26.13 -20.11 -15.57
CA VAL A 35 27.20 -20.52 -14.64
C VAL A 35 28.52 -19.75 -14.81
N HIS A 36 28.68 -18.98 -15.90
CA HIS A 36 29.86 -18.15 -16.15
C HIS A 36 29.89 -16.90 -15.24
N GLN A 37 30.97 -16.15 -15.29
CA GLN A 37 31.22 -15.02 -14.38
C GLN A 37 30.11 -13.97 -14.43
N GLU A 38 29.65 -13.57 -15.59
CA GLU A 38 28.58 -12.56 -15.78
C GLU A 38 27.24 -13.04 -15.18
N GLY A 39 26.92 -14.33 -15.37
CA GLY A 39 25.72 -14.94 -14.76
C GLY A 39 25.79 -14.95 -13.23
N ARG A 40 26.96 -15.32 -12.68
CA ARG A 40 27.16 -15.26 -11.21
C ARG A 40 27.06 -13.83 -10.67
N THR A 41 27.54 -12.84 -11.40
CA THR A 41 27.40 -11.42 -11.03
C THR A 41 25.95 -11.00 -11.01
N ALA A 42 25.18 -11.34 -12.03
CA ALA A 42 23.73 -11.09 -12.08
C ALA A 42 22.98 -11.77 -10.93
N LYS A 43 23.31 -13.05 -10.66
CA LYS A 43 22.73 -13.78 -9.53
C LYS A 43 23.08 -13.14 -8.18
N ALA A 44 24.33 -12.74 -7.98
CA ALA A 44 24.76 -12.09 -6.74
C ALA A 44 24.04 -10.74 -6.51
N LEU A 45 23.75 -9.98 -7.57
CA LEU A 45 22.93 -8.76 -7.49
C LEU A 45 21.50 -9.08 -7.03
N MET A 46 20.88 -10.10 -7.62
CA MET A 46 19.52 -10.54 -7.27
C MET A 46 19.45 -11.00 -5.81
N GLU A 47 20.39 -11.87 -5.37
CA GLU A 47 20.41 -12.39 -4.00
C GLU A 47 20.72 -11.28 -2.97
N ARG A 48 21.54 -10.29 -3.32
CA ARG A 48 21.73 -9.12 -2.46
C ARG A 48 20.44 -8.35 -2.24
N ALA A 49 19.68 -8.08 -3.31
CA ALA A 49 18.39 -7.39 -3.20
C ALA A 49 17.38 -8.22 -2.41
N ARG A 50 17.38 -9.56 -2.58
CA ARG A 50 16.56 -10.48 -1.78
C ARG A 50 16.88 -10.36 -0.30
N GLY A 51 18.16 -10.35 0.07
CA GLY A 51 18.60 -10.16 1.45
C GLY A 51 18.23 -8.77 2.01
N GLN A 52 18.31 -7.71 1.21
CA GLN A 52 17.88 -6.36 1.62
C GLN A 52 16.39 -6.31 1.94
N ILE A 53 15.55 -6.97 1.12
CA ILE A 53 14.09 -7.05 1.36
C ILE A 53 13.81 -7.93 2.57
N ALA A 54 14.49 -9.09 2.70
CA ALA A 54 14.34 -9.97 3.86
C ALA A 54 14.60 -9.22 5.17
N SER A 55 15.73 -8.53 5.24
CA SER A 55 16.10 -7.74 6.41
C SER A 55 15.10 -6.61 6.69
N ALA A 56 14.64 -5.91 5.64
CA ALA A 56 13.71 -4.80 5.80
C ALA A 56 12.30 -5.21 6.30
N ILE A 57 11.91 -6.48 6.11
CA ILE A 57 10.59 -6.99 6.52
C ILE A 57 10.70 -7.97 7.71
N GLY A 58 11.92 -8.25 8.19
CA GLY A 58 12.18 -9.22 9.27
C GLY A 58 11.81 -10.65 8.85
N ALA A 59 12.28 -11.09 7.67
CA ALA A 59 11.97 -12.35 7.02
C ALA A 59 13.26 -13.12 6.64
N GLU A 60 14.25 -13.11 7.53
CA GLU A 60 15.55 -13.77 7.29
C GLU A 60 15.45 -15.29 7.23
N ALA A 61 14.45 -15.87 7.88
CA ALA A 61 14.19 -17.32 7.86
C ALA A 61 13.17 -17.74 6.78
N ALA A 62 12.59 -16.78 6.04
CA ALA A 62 11.54 -17.01 5.06
C ALA A 62 12.09 -17.06 3.62
N ASP A 63 11.33 -17.70 2.72
CA ASP A 63 11.57 -17.63 1.28
C ASP A 63 10.93 -16.36 0.69
N ILE A 64 11.66 -15.66 -0.17
CA ILE A 64 11.15 -14.51 -0.93
C ILE A 64 11.12 -14.89 -2.41
N VAL A 65 9.98 -14.72 -3.06
CA VAL A 65 9.76 -14.97 -4.49
C VAL A 65 9.48 -13.65 -5.19
N PHE A 66 10.32 -13.27 -6.16
CA PHE A 66 10.10 -12.08 -6.97
C PHE A 66 8.97 -12.27 -7.97
N VAL A 67 8.10 -11.27 -8.05
CA VAL A 67 6.94 -11.22 -8.96
C VAL A 67 6.81 -9.81 -9.55
N SER A 68 5.91 -9.59 -10.49
CA SER A 68 5.73 -8.27 -11.14
C SER A 68 5.03 -7.22 -10.25
N GLY A 69 4.49 -7.61 -9.13
CA GLY A 69 3.81 -6.72 -8.17
C GLY A 69 2.88 -7.47 -7.24
N ALA A 70 2.22 -6.76 -6.32
CA ALA A 70 1.30 -7.37 -5.36
C ALA A 70 0.15 -8.14 -6.01
N THR A 71 -0.33 -7.72 -7.17
CA THR A 71 -1.39 -8.43 -7.90
C THR A 71 -0.97 -9.84 -8.35
N GLU A 72 0.25 -9.99 -8.88
CA GLU A 72 0.80 -11.32 -9.23
C GLU A 72 1.08 -12.13 -7.95
N ALA A 73 1.59 -11.49 -6.90
CA ALA A 73 1.85 -12.15 -5.62
C ALA A 73 0.54 -12.67 -4.99
N ALA A 74 -0.53 -11.88 -5.01
CA ALA A 74 -1.86 -12.30 -4.55
C ALA A 74 -2.38 -13.50 -5.36
N ALA A 75 -2.28 -13.46 -6.69
CA ALA A 75 -2.66 -14.58 -7.55
C ALA A 75 -1.87 -15.85 -7.21
N LEU A 76 -0.55 -15.72 -7.01
CA LEU A 76 0.33 -16.84 -6.68
C LEU A 76 0.02 -17.43 -5.29
N ALA A 77 -0.26 -16.56 -4.29
CA ALA A 77 -0.56 -16.98 -2.92
C ALA A 77 -1.97 -17.55 -2.74
N LEU A 78 -2.96 -17.06 -3.49
CA LEU A 78 -4.38 -17.33 -3.24
C LEU A 78 -4.99 -18.37 -4.21
N SER A 79 -4.39 -18.56 -5.38
CA SER A 79 -4.94 -19.45 -6.42
C SER A 79 -5.17 -20.87 -5.90
N GLY A 80 -6.40 -21.36 -6.06
CA GLY A 80 -6.80 -22.71 -5.67
C GLY A 80 -6.99 -22.94 -4.16
N ARG A 81 -6.83 -21.91 -3.30
CA ARG A 81 -6.97 -22.05 -1.84
C ARG A 81 -8.39 -21.79 -1.32
N ASN A 82 -9.20 -21.03 -2.04
CA ASN A 82 -10.60 -20.74 -1.66
C ASN A 82 -10.74 -20.13 -0.24
N LEU A 83 -9.80 -19.26 0.15
CA LEU A 83 -9.77 -18.65 1.49
C LEU A 83 -10.94 -17.68 1.73
N LYS A 84 -11.32 -17.53 2.99
CA LYS A 84 -12.21 -16.45 3.45
C LYS A 84 -11.45 -15.13 3.50
N GLY A 85 -12.12 -14.04 3.19
CA GLY A 85 -11.60 -12.68 3.34
C GLY A 85 -12.72 -11.67 3.49
N ALA A 86 -12.37 -10.41 3.67
CA ALA A 86 -13.32 -9.34 3.91
C ALA A 86 -13.51 -8.45 2.67
N ALA A 87 -14.66 -7.78 2.59
CA ALA A 87 -14.98 -6.83 1.51
C ALA A 87 -14.07 -5.58 1.48
N ILE A 88 -13.26 -5.38 2.53
CA ILE A 88 -12.26 -4.30 2.61
C ILE A 88 -10.92 -4.64 1.96
N GLU A 89 -10.73 -5.88 1.50
CA GLU A 89 -9.52 -6.27 0.79
C GLU A 89 -9.36 -5.51 -0.54
N HIS A 90 -8.10 -5.40 -1.00
CA HIS A 90 -7.83 -4.86 -2.32
C HIS A 90 -8.42 -5.75 -3.42
N ASP A 91 -8.84 -5.18 -4.56
CA ASP A 91 -9.44 -5.92 -5.70
C ASP A 91 -8.56 -7.10 -6.17
N ALA A 92 -7.23 -6.99 -6.07
CA ALA A 92 -6.30 -8.07 -6.41
C ALA A 92 -6.43 -9.30 -5.48
N VAL A 93 -6.92 -9.11 -4.26
CA VAL A 93 -7.22 -10.18 -3.28
C VAL A 93 -8.66 -10.63 -3.43
N ARG A 94 -9.60 -9.70 -3.52
CA ARG A 94 -11.04 -9.98 -3.62
C ARG A 94 -11.39 -10.88 -4.80
N ALA A 95 -10.62 -10.81 -5.89
CA ALA A 95 -10.78 -11.67 -7.06
C ALA A 95 -10.57 -13.17 -6.78
N TRP A 96 -9.97 -13.54 -5.63
CA TRP A 96 -9.53 -14.91 -5.32
C TRP A 96 -10.16 -15.50 -4.06
N ILE A 97 -10.97 -14.73 -3.32
CA ILE A 97 -11.47 -15.09 -1.99
C ILE A 97 -13.00 -15.24 -1.99
N ARG A 98 -13.50 -15.85 -0.92
CA ARG A 98 -14.89 -15.75 -0.52
C ARG A 98 -15.03 -14.58 0.46
N GLU A 99 -15.88 -13.62 0.16
CA GLU A 99 -16.14 -12.47 1.05
C GLU A 99 -17.08 -12.90 2.20
N GLU A 100 -16.53 -13.61 3.19
CA GLU A 100 -17.29 -14.18 4.32
C GLU A 100 -16.87 -13.61 5.67
N LEU A 101 -15.83 -12.79 5.74
CA LEU A 101 -15.41 -12.15 6.98
C LEU A 101 -16.12 -10.81 7.15
N GLU A 102 -16.77 -10.64 8.31
CA GLU A 102 -17.50 -9.42 8.65
C GLU A 102 -16.54 -8.27 8.98
N VAL A 103 -16.95 -7.06 8.61
CA VAL A 103 -16.25 -5.81 8.90
C VAL A 103 -17.11 -5.00 9.86
N ASP A 104 -16.53 -4.57 10.98
CA ASP A 104 -17.26 -3.70 11.90
C ASP A 104 -17.24 -2.23 11.45
N ALA A 105 -18.00 -1.38 12.15
CA ALA A 105 -18.10 0.05 11.85
C ALA A 105 -16.75 0.81 12.05
N GLN A 106 -15.79 0.23 12.77
CA GLN A 106 -14.43 0.72 12.94
C GLN A 106 -13.48 0.22 11.85
N GLY A 107 -13.97 -0.63 10.92
CA GLY A 107 -13.17 -1.21 9.84
C GLY A 107 -12.26 -2.35 10.28
N GLN A 108 -12.51 -2.94 11.44
CA GLN A 108 -11.79 -4.09 11.96
C GLN A 108 -12.46 -5.39 11.50
N VAL A 109 -11.66 -6.43 11.33
CA VAL A 109 -12.11 -7.77 10.92
C VAL A 109 -11.69 -8.77 11.98
N HIS A 110 -12.63 -9.58 12.44
CA HIS A 110 -12.34 -10.67 13.37
C HIS A 110 -12.24 -11.99 12.61
N VAL A 111 -11.08 -12.64 12.69
CA VAL A 111 -10.82 -13.91 12.03
C VAL A 111 -10.80 -15.03 13.06
N THR A 112 -11.73 -15.99 12.93
CA THR A 112 -11.86 -17.14 13.84
C THR A 112 -11.11 -18.37 13.36
N GLU A 113 -10.90 -18.50 12.04
CA GLU A 113 -10.22 -19.63 11.39
C GLU A 113 -9.03 -19.12 10.55
N PRO A 114 -7.89 -18.75 11.18
CA PRO A 114 -6.79 -18.09 10.48
C PRO A 114 -6.20 -18.90 9.30
N ALA A 115 -6.11 -20.21 9.45
CA ALA A 115 -5.56 -21.09 8.41
C ALA A 115 -6.43 -21.16 7.13
N ASP A 116 -7.71 -20.75 7.21
CA ASP A 116 -8.66 -20.68 6.09
C ASP A 116 -8.99 -19.21 5.70
N ALA A 117 -8.12 -18.27 6.07
CA ALA A 117 -8.41 -16.85 5.88
C ALA A 117 -7.22 -16.08 5.29
N THR A 118 -7.57 -14.96 4.66
CA THR A 118 -6.64 -13.89 4.31
C THR A 118 -7.12 -12.56 4.89
N LEU A 119 -6.18 -11.74 5.35
CA LEU A 119 -6.48 -10.40 5.87
C LEU A 119 -5.32 -9.46 5.59
N GLN A 120 -5.63 -8.28 5.03
CA GLN A 120 -4.64 -7.22 4.84
C GLN A 120 -4.10 -6.69 6.16
N LEU A 121 -2.82 -6.32 6.21
CA LEU A 121 -2.24 -5.69 7.39
C LEU A 121 -2.76 -4.26 7.60
N ALA A 122 -2.92 -3.52 6.51
CA ALA A 122 -3.43 -2.15 6.57
C ALA A 122 -4.23 -1.80 5.32
N ASN A 123 -5.36 -1.16 5.51
CA ASN A 123 -6.26 -0.78 4.43
C ASN A 123 -5.68 0.37 3.58
N SER A 124 -5.75 0.26 2.28
CA SER A 124 -5.19 1.23 1.34
C SER A 124 -5.95 2.56 1.29
N GLU A 125 -7.25 2.58 1.63
CA GLU A 125 -8.10 3.77 1.63
C GLU A 125 -8.10 4.46 2.99
N THR A 126 -8.46 3.72 4.05
CA THR A 126 -8.63 4.27 5.41
C THR A 126 -7.31 4.37 6.18
N GLY A 127 -6.33 3.56 5.83
CA GLY A 127 -5.11 3.39 6.61
C GLY A 127 -5.30 2.53 7.87
N ILE A 128 -6.48 2.02 8.15
CA ILE A 128 -6.77 1.22 9.35
C ILE A 128 -5.90 -0.03 9.35
N ILE A 129 -5.22 -0.27 10.48
CA ILE A 129 -4.34 -1.41 10.71
C ILE A 129 -5.16 -2.53 11.34
N GLN A 130 -5.02 -3.75 10.80
CA GLN A 130 -5.66 -4.94 11.31
C GLN A 130 -4.79 -5.66 12.33
N SER A 131 -5.41 -6.30 13.30
CA SER A 131 -4.75 -7.24 14.20
C SER A 131 -4.71 -8.62 13.52
N LEU A 132 -3.53 -9.01 13.04
CA LEU A 132 -3.37 -10.29 12.35
C LEU A 132 -3.30 -11.45 13.36
N PRO A 133 -4.14 -12.48 13.25
CA PRO A 133 -4.05 -13.65 14.14
C PRO A 133 -2.88 -14.56 13.75
N GLU A 134 -2.34 -15.28 14.73
CA GLU A 134 -1.35 -16.33 14.49
C GLU A 134 -1.95 -17.46 13.62
N GLY A 135 -1.17 -17.97 12.68
CA GLY A 135 -1.60 -19.00 11.74
C GLY A 135 -2.42 -18.47 10.56
N LEU A 136 -2.46 -17.15 10.33
CA LEU A 136 -3.14 -16.58 9.17
C LEU A 136 -2.48 -17.05 7.87
N ALA A 137 -3.29 -17.64 6.97
CA ALA A 137 -2.75 -18.26 5.76
C ALA A 137 -2.06 -17.27 4.81
N VAL A 138 -2.66 -16.08 4.56
CA VAL A 138 -2.11 -15.06 3.66
C VAL A 138 -2.42 -13.67 4.19
N SER A 139 -1.49 -12.72 4.02
CA SER A 139 -1.71 -11.31 4.37
C SER A 139 -1.16 -10.36 3.32
N ASP A 140 -1.94 -9.35 2.95
CA ASP A 140 -1.48 -8.22 2.13
C ASP A 140 -0.74 -7.20 3.00
N TRP A 141 0.58 -7.12 2.86
CA TRP A 141 1.43 -6.16 3.57
C TRP A 141 1.82 -4.95 2.72
N THR A 142 1.21 -4.81 1.55
CA THR A 142 1.57 -3.77 0.56
C THR A 142 1.53 -2.35 1.14
N GLN A 143 0.58 -2.05 1.99
CA GLN A 143 0.46 -0.71 2.60
C GLN A 143 1.20 -0.59 3.95
N GLY A 144 1.47 -1.70 4.63
CA GLY A 144 2.22 -1.70 5.89
C GLY A 144 3.74 -1.61 5.67
N PHE A 145 4.25 -2.26 4.63
CA PHE A 145 5.68 -2.31 4.34
C PHE A 145 6.26 -0.92 4.08
N GLY A 146 7.37 -0.60 4.75
CA GLY A 146 8.05 0.69 4.68
C GLY A 146 7.33 1.85 5.38
N LYS A 147 6.24 1.58 6.13
CA LYS A 147 5.50 2.56 6.94
C LYS A 147 5.37 2.14 8.40
N LEU A 148 5.37 0.83 8.65
CA LEU A 148 5.32 0.22 9.98
C LEU A 148 6.59 -0.61 10.21
N PRO A 149 7.06 -0.74 11.45
CA PRO A 149 8.04 -1.75 11.79
C PRO A 149 7.42 -3.14 11.63
N LEU A 150 8.04 -4.01 10.85
CA LEU A 150 7.55 -5.34 10.52
C LEU A 150 8.58 -6.40 10.92
N ALA A 151 8.09 -7.59 11.30
CA ALA A 151 8.90 -8.75 11.62
C ALA A 151 8.15 -10.02 11.18
N PHE A 152 8.29 -10.38 9.91
CA PHE A 152 7.53 -11.47 9.30
C PHE A 152 7.74 -12.80 10.03
N ASP A 153 8.98 -13.13 10.37
CA ASP A 153 9.32 -14.39 11.04
C ASP A 153 8.61 -14.56 12.41
N TRP A 154 8.19 -13.44 13.02
CA TRP A 154 7.50 -13.40 14.32
C TRP A 154 6.01 -13.05 14.20
N SER A 155 5.51 -12.83 13.00
CA SER A 155 4.12 -12.36 12.80
C SER A 155 3.07 -13.45 12.99
N GLY A 156 3.46 -14.71 12.90
CA GLY A 156 2.53 -15.84 12.86
C GLY A 156 1.81 -16.02 11.51
N VAL A 157 2.08 -15.18 10.51
CA VAL A 157 1.49 -15.27 9.16
C VAL A 157 2.26 -16.28 8.32
N ASP A 158 1.57 -17.11 7.55
CA ASP A 158 2.21 -18.13 6.69
C ASP A 158 2.78 -17.52 5.40
N MET A 159 2.05 -16.60 4.77
CA MET A 159 2.50 -15.89 3.58
C MET A 159 2.11 -14.43 3.64
N ALA A 160 3.02 -13.56 3.19
CA ALA A 160 2.71 -12.15 2.99
C ALA A 160 3.19 -11.68 1.61
N PHE A 161 2.61 -10.60 1.08
CA PHE A 161 3.09 -10.04 -0.16
C PHE A 161 3.17 -8.50 -0.12
N ILE A 162 4.08 -7.98 -0.95
CA ILE A 162 4.48 -6.58 -0.98
C ILE A 162 4.73 -6.09 -2.40
N SER A 163 4.71 -4.78 -2.59
CA SER A 163 5.00 -4.14 -3.89
C SER A 163 5.97 -2.99 -3.75
N ALA A 164 6.98 -2.93 -4.62
CA ALA A 164 8.07 -1.96 -4.55
C ALA A 164 7.59 -0.51 -4.68
N HIS A 165 6.63 -0.23 -5.58
CA HIS A 165 6.21 1.14 -5.85
C HIS A 165 5.49 1.83 -4.68
N LYS A 166 5.07 1.08 -3.66
CA LYS A 166 4.45 1.64 -2.44
C LYS A 166 5.46 2.17 -1.43
N ILE A 167 6.73 1.82 -1.61
CA ILE A 167 7.85 2.29 -0.79
C ILE A 167 8.87 3.14 -1.55
N GLY A 168 8.52 3.57 -2.77
CA GLY A 168 9.41 4.35 -3.63
C GLY A 168 10.41 3.52 -4.43
N GLY A 169 10.15 2.23 -4.60
CA GLY A 169 10.81 1.37 -5.59
C GLY A 169 10.17 1.49 -6.97
N PRO A 170 10.71 0.78 -7.98
CA PRO A 170 10.16 0.79 -9.33
C PRO A 170 8.79 0.10 -9.41
N LYS A 171 7.96 0.55 -10.35
CA LYS A 171 6.74 -0.16 -10.74
C LYS A 171 7.12 -1.46 -11.47
N GLY A 172 6.23 -2.45 -11.45
CA GLY A 172 6.44 -3.71 -12.18
C GLY A 172 7.37 -4.70 -11.46
N ILE A 173 7.50 -4.56 -10.13
CA ILE A 173 8.19 -5.52 -9.26
C ILE A 173 7.52 -5.57 -7.88
N GLY A 174 7.44 -6.77 -7.31
CA GLY A 174 6.95 -7.07 -5.96
C GLY A 174 7.55 -8.37 -5.47
N ALA A 175 7.11 -8.83 -4.32
CA ALA A 175 7.54 -10.10 -3.74
C ALA A 175 6.41 -10.78 -2.97
N LEU A 176 6.42 -12.12 -3.03
CA LEU A 176 5.72 -12.99 -2.13
C LEU A 176 6.73 -13.53 -1.11
N ILE A 177 6.40 -13.44 0.16
CA ILE A 177 7.17 -13.95 1.29
C ILE A 177 6.46 -15.20 1.80
N LEU A 178 7.18 -16.31 1.93
CA LEU A 178 6.65 -17.58 2.41
C LEU A 178 7.43 -18.03 3.63
N ARG A 179 6.73 -18.47 4.66
CA ARG A 179 7.35 -19.15 5.79
C ARG A 179 8.13 -20.38 5.27
N SER A 180 9.30 -20.63 5.81
CA SER A 180 10.14 -21.76 5.43
C SER A 180 9.37 -23.08 5.50
N GLY A 181 9.52 -23.90 4.47
CA GLY A 181 8.82 -25.19 4.31
C GLY A 181 7.45 -25.11 3.64
N LEU A 182 6.93 -23.89 3.39
CA LEU A 182 5.72 -23.72 2.56
C LEU A 182 6.09 -23.62 1.07
N ASP A 183 5.13 -24.00 0.23
CA ASP A 183 5.28 -23.91 -1.21
C ASP A 183 4.00 -23.41 -1.88
N VAL A 184 4.13 -22.90 -3.10
CA VAL A 184 3.03 -22.42 -3.94
C VAL A 184 3.09 -23.02 -5.34
N ALA A 185 1.93 -23.31 -5.92
CA ALA A 185 1.84 -23.80 -7.29
C ALA A 185 2.13 -22.67 -8.29
N ALA A 186 3.18 -22.82 -9.10
CA ALA A 186 3.54 -21.84 -10.12
C ALA A 186 2.37 -21.55 -11.06
N GLN A 187 2.00 -20.28 -11.14
CA GLN A 187 1.00 -19.76 -12.10
C GLN A 187 1.66 -19.47 -13.46
N ILE A 188 2.88 -18.93 -13.44
CA ILE A 188 3.71 -18.72 -14.63
C ILE A 188 4.72 -19.86 -14.70
N ARG A 189 4.47 -20.81 -15.62
CA ARG A 189 5.24 -22.04 -15.76
C ARG A 189 6.30 -21.94 -16.85
N GLY A 190 7.42 -22.65 -16.71
CA GLY A 190 8.52 -22.66 -17.69
C GLY A 190 9.82 -23.16 -17.08
N GLY A 191 10.86 -22.33 -17.03
CA GLY A 191 12.15 -22.66 -16.42
C GLY A 191 12.09 -22.70 -14.88
N GLY A 192 13.22 -23.03 -14.25
CA GLY A 192 13.35 -23.22 -12.80
C GLY A 192 13.61 -21.92 -12.01
N GLN A 193 13.35 -20.74 -12.57
CA GLN A 193 13.55 -19.47 -11.86
C GLN A 193 12.70 -19.41 -10.58
N GLU A 194 13.15 -18.64 -9.60
CA GLU A 194 12.50 -18.52 -8.29
C GLU A 194 12.16 -19.88 -7.67
N MET A 195 13.11 -20.83 -7.78
CA MET A 195 12.97 -22.21 -7.28
C MET A 195 11.76 -22.97 -7.88
N GLY A 196 11.39 -22.66 -9.14
CA GLY A 196 10.26 -23.24 -9.84
C GLY A 196 8.90 -22.62 -9.52
N ARG A 197 8.85 -21.64 -8.62
CA ARG A 197 7.60 -20.99 -8.18
C ARG A 197 7.12 -19.91 -9.15
N ARG A 198 8.06 -19.30 -9.91
CA ARG A 198 7.73 -18.28 -10.89
C ARG A 198 8.78 -18.27 -12.00
N SER A 199 8.42 -18.72 -13.18
CA SER A 199 9.32 -18.86 -14.33
C SER A 199 9.45 -17.56 -15.11
N GLY A 200 10.53 -17.46 -15.90
CA GLY A 200 10.88 -16.32 -16.75
C GLY A 200 12.09 -15.58 -16.23
N THR A 201 12.90 -15.02 -17.15
CA THR A 201 14.10 -14.26 -16.79
C THR A 201 13.75 -13.15 -15.82
N GLU A 202 14.51 -13.06 -14.76
CA GLU A 202 14.26 -12.16 -13.64
C GLU A 202 14.52 -10.69 -14.05
N ASN A 203 13.68 -9.78 -13.59
CA ASN A 203 13.80 -8.33 -13.79
C ASN A 203 14.89 -7.75 -12.87
N LEU A 204 16.17 -7.98 -13.22
CA LEU A 204 17.32 -7.57 -12.39
C LEU A 204 17.28 -6.09 -12.02
N ILE A 205 16.91 -5.22 -12.97
CA ILE A 205 16.86 -3.77 -12.76
C ILE A 205 15.78 -3.45 -11.71
N GLY A 206 14.58 -4.03 -11.87
CA GLY A 206 13.49 -3.86 -10.92
C GLY A 206 13.81 -4.43 -9.54
N ILE A 207 14.44 -5.61 -9.49
CA ILE A 207 14.84 -6.29 -8.26
C ILE A 207 15.86 -5.44 -7.49
N ALA A 208 16.91 -4.95 -8.18
CA ALA A 208 17.90 -4.07 -7.56
C ALA A 208 17.28 -2.78 -6.99
N GLY A 209 16.40 -2.14 -7.76
CA GLY A 209 15.68 -0.96 -7.31
C GLY A 209 14.76 -1.24 -6.12
N PHE A 210 14.14 -2.43 -6.07
CA PHE A 210 13.31 -2.83 -4.93
C PHE A 210 14.15 -3.01 -3.67
N GLY A 211 15.30 -3.70 -3.74
CA GLY A 211 16.23 -3.83 -2.62
C GLY A 211 16.70 -2.48 -2.08
N GLY A 212 17.12 -1.56 -2.97
CA GLY A 212 17.51 -0.20 -2.58
C GLY A 212 16.38 0.60 -1.92
N ALA A 213 15.14 0.48 -2.43
CA ALA A 213 13.97 1.12 -1.82
C ALA A 213 13.64 0.54 -0.45
N ALA A 214 13.73 -0.79 -0.29
CA ALA A 214 13.44 -1.48 0.96
C ALA A 214 14.40 -1.04 2.07
N GLN A 215 15.68 -0.99 1.77
CA GLN A 215 16.73 -0.54 2.70
C GLN A 215 16.53 0.92 3.13
N ALA A 216 16.25 1.81 2.16
CA ALA A 216 15.98 3.22 2.45
C ALA A 216 14.69 3.43 3.26
N ALA A 217 13.65 2.62 3.01
CA ALA A 217 12.39 2.73 3.73
C ALA A 217 12.52 2.33 5.21
N ILE A 218 13.30 1.29 5.53
CA ILE A 218 13.54 0.89 6.92
C ILE A 218 14.38 1.95 7.65
N GLN A 219 15.39 2.50 6.99
CA GLN A 219 16.19 3.60 7.52
C GLN A 219 15.34 4.84 7.86
N ASP A 220 14.35 5.15 7.02
CA ASP A 220 13.39 6.23 7.30
C ASP A 220 12.56 5.95 8.56
N ILE A 221 12.10 4.70 8.76
CA ILE A 221 11.35 4.30 9.97
C ILE A 221 12.23 4.44 11.21
N GLU A 222 13.47 3.96 11.17
CA GLU A 222 14.45 4.06 12.26
C GLU A 222 14.77 5.53 12.60
N ASN A 223 14.82 6.39 11.58
CA ASN A 223 15.02 7.83 11.72
C ASN A 223 13.75 8.60 12.17
N GLY A 224 12.66 7.90 12.47
CA GLY A 224 11.44 8.48 13.05
C GLY A 224 10.46 9.08 12.03
N LEU A 225 10.55 8.71 10.75
CA LEU A 225 9.63 9.19 9.70
C LEU A 225 8.16 8.93 10.08
N SER A 226 7.83 7.77 10.65
CA SER A 226 6.47 7.43 11.05
C SER A 226 5.88 8.45 12.02
N LYS A 227 6.64 8.87 13.03
CA LYS A 227 6.22 9.91 14.00
C LYS A 227 6.05 11.28 13.34
N LYS A 228 6.95 11.64 12.40
CA LYS A 228 6.83 12.87 11.62
C LYS A 228 5.52 12.88 10.82
N LEU A 229 5.24 11.82 10.07
CA LEU A 229 4.05 11.72 9.23
C LEU A 229 2.76 11.71 10.05
N GLU A 230 2.75 11.01 11.17
CA GLU A 230 1.63 11.03 12.11
C GLU A 230 1.34 12.44 12.64
N LYS A 231 2.38 13.18 13.05
CA LYS A 231 2.23 14.58 13.46
C LYS A 231 1.61 15.42 12.34
N LEU A 232 2.09 15.29 11.11
CA LEU A 232 1.60 16.04 9.95
C LEU A 232 0.13 15.67 9.62
N ARG A 233 -0.23 14.38 9.65
CA ARG A 233 -1.61 13.93 9.48
C ARG A 233 -2.52 14.53 10.56
N ASN A 234 -2.09 14.53 11.81
CA ASN A 234 -2.87 15.06 12.91
C ASN A 234 -3.04 16.60 12.82
N ILE A 235 -2.04 17.32 12.29
CA ILE A 235 -2.14 18.76 11.98
C ILE A 235 -3.22 18.98 10.92
N LEU A 236 -3.20 18.21 9.82
CA LEU A 236 -4.21 18.26 8.76
C LEU A 236 -5.62 18.09 9.33
N GLU A 237 -5.85 17.00 10.03
CA GLU A 237 -7.17 16.66 10.54
C GLU A 237 -7.69 17.72 11.52
N LYS A 238 -6.88 18.17 12.49
CA LYS A 238 -7.25 19.23 13.43
C LYS A 238 -7.58 20.55 12.74
N THR A 239 -6.80 20.95 11.74
CA THR A 239 -7.04 22.19 10.99
C THR A 239 -8.38 22.13 10.28
N LEU A 240 -8.71 21.01 9.67
CA LEU A 240 -9.96 20.84 8.93
C LEU A 240 -11.18 20.64 9.84
N GLU A 241 -11.04 20.00 11.00
CA GLU A 241 -12.11 19.88 12.00
C GLU A 241 -12.63 21.25 12.47
N HIS A 242 -11.78 22.25 12.57
CA HIS A 242 -12.18 23.60 12.93
C HIS A 242 -12.96 24.32 11.82
N ARG A 243 -12.65 24.01 10.55
CA ARG A 243 -13.22 24.70 9.38
C ARG A 243 -14.45 23.97 8.80
N ALA A 244 -14.50 22.64 8.88
CA ALA A 244 -15.52 21.80 8.25
C ALA A 244 -16.04 20.75 9.24
N LYS A 245 -16.89 21.18 10.16
CA LYS A 245 -17.40 20.36 11.28
C LYS A 245 -18.25 19.15 10.85
N ASP A 246 -18.74 19.14 9.62
CA ASP A 246 -19.51 18.06 9.00
C ASP A 246 -18.63 17.05 8.23
N THR A 247 -17.32 17.20 8.32
CA THR A 247 -16.36 16.24 7.74
C THR A 247 -16.00 15.15 8.75
N ILE A 248 -16.13 13.89 8.33
CA ILE A 248 -15.78 12.71 9.12
C ILE A 248 -14.38 12.24 8.73
N PHE A 249 -13.50 12.06 9.71
CA PHE A 249 -12.19 11.43 9.53
C PHE A 249 -12.30 9.95 9.90
N VAL A 250 -12.28 9.08 8.88
CA VAL A 250 -12.53 7.64 9.06
C VAL A 250 -11.36 6.98 9.78
N GLY A 251 -11.68 6.13 10.75
CA GLY A 251 -10.68 5.38 11.53
C GLY A 251 -9.89 6.24 12.53
N LYS A 252 -10.37 7.44 12.90
CA LYS A 252 -9.69 8.33 13.84
C LYS A 252 -9.43 7.69 15.20
N ASP A 253 -10.33 6.83 15.65
CA ASP A 253 -10.33 6.24 16.99
C ASP A 253 -9.67 4.85 17.05
N VAL A 254 -9.10 4.38 15.95
CA VAL A 254 -8.39 3.10 15.86
C VAL A 254 -6.97 3.27 15.32
N ALA A 255 -6.16 2.21 15.43
CA ALA A 255 -4.81 2.21 14.89
C ALA A 255 -4.82 2.40 13.37
N ARG A 256 -4.07 3.41 12.89
CA ARG A 256 -3.96 3.76 11.47
C ARG A 256 -2.51 3.94 11.05
N LEU A 257 -2.27 3.75 9.76
CA LEU A 257 -1.02 4.16 9.13
C LEU A 257 -0.71 5.63 9.45
N PRO A 258 0.55 5.96 9.75
CA PRO A 258 0.93 7.32 10.17
C PRO A 258 0.68 8.39 9.10
N ASN A 259 0.61 7.97 7.84
CA ASN A 259 0.61 8.85 6.68
C ASN A 259 -0.77 9.03 6.01
N THR A 260 -1.82 8.36 6.47
CA THR A 260 -3.10 8.27 5.73
C THR A 260 -4.22 8.94 6.48
N SER A 261 -4.96 9.83 5.81
CA SER A 261 -6.23 10.40 6.25
C SER A 261 -7.29 10.19 5.18
N LEU A 262 -8.40 9.54 5.54
CA LEU A 262 -9.59 9.42 4.71
C LEU A 262 -10.67 10.33 5.28
N MET A 263 -11.15 11.26 4.45
CA MET A 263 -12.11 12.29 4.80
C MET A 263 -13.41 12.07 4.04
N VAL A 264 -14.55 12.07 4.73
CA VAL A 264 -15.88 12.00 4.12
C VAL A 264 -16.63 13.30 4.42
N THR A 265 -17.02 14.03 3.37
CA THR A 265 -17.82 15.25 3.49
C THR A 265 -19.12 15.03 2.72
N GLU A 266 -20.17 14.70 3.44
CA GLU A 266 -21.46 14.31 2.87
C GLU A 266 -21.98 15.34 1.85
N GLY A 267 -22.52 14.83 0.75
CA GLY A 267 -23.05 15.65 -0.35
C GLY A 267 -21.98 16.37 -1.18
N TRP A 268 -20.68 16.20 -0.91
CA TRP A 268 -19.58 16.69 -1.79
C TRP A 268 -18.82 15.52 -2.41
N LYS A 269 -19.18 15.19 -3.64
CA LYS A 269 -18.60 14.06 -4.37
C LYS A 269 -17.07 14.10 -4.36
N GLY A 270 -16.44 12.96 -4.06
CA GLY A 270 -14.98 12.82 -3.99
C GLY A 270 -14.27 13.22 -5.28
N GLU A 271 -14.84 12.89 -6.45
CA GLU A 271 -14.31 13.33 -7.76
C GLU A 271 -14.22 14.85 -7.88
N SER A 272 -15.28 15.54 -7.44
CA SER A 272 -15.31 17.01 -7.49
C SER A 272 -14.29 17.62 -6.54
N GLN A 273 -14.04 16.98 -5.38
CA GLN A 273 -13.00 17.39 -4.45
C GLN A 273 -11.61 17.19 -5.07
N VAL A 274 -11.34 16.02 -5.66
CA VAL A 274 -10.07 15.72 -6.34
C VAL A 274 -9.82 16.71 -7.46
N MET A 275 -10.83 17.00 -8.31
CA MET A 275 -10.70 17.98 -9.39
C MET A 275 -10.41 19.40 -8.84
N ALA A 276 -11.08 19.81 -7.77
CA ALA A 276 -10.84 21.13 -7.15
C ALA A 276 -9.42 21.23 -6.59
N MET A 277 -8.91 20.18 -5.97
CA MET A 277 -7.55 20.14 -5.43
C MET A 277 -6.50 20.02 -6.53
N ASP A 278 -6.76 19.27 -7.60
CA ASP A 278 -5.87 19.21 -8.75
C ASP A 278 -5.65 20.58 -9.40
N LEU A 279 -6.74 21.34 -9.59
CA LEU A 279 -6.68 22.73 -10.07
C LEU A 279 -5.97 23.67 -9.10
N ALA A 280 -6.01 23.38 -7.79
CA ALA A 280 -5.27 24.14 -6.77
C ALA A 280 -3.80 23.70 -6.64
N GLY A 281 -3.35 22.69 -7.40
CA GLY A 281 -1.96 22.21 -7.43
C GLY A 281 -1.66 21.06 -6.48
N PHE A 282 -2.67 20.35 -5.95
CA PHE A 282 -2.51 19.20 -5.04
C PHE A 282 -2.95 17.90 -5.71
N ALA A 283 -2.12 16.87 -5.62
CA ALA A 283 -2.47 15.52 -6.05
C ALA A 283 -2.97 14.70 -4.84
N ILE A 284 -4.25 14.27 -4.89
CA ILE A 284 -4.91 13.40 -3.91
C ILE A 284 -5.76 12.36 -4.63
N SER A 285 -6.31 11.38 -3.91
CA SER A 285 -7.22 10.38 -4.48
C SER A 285 -8.64 10.52 -3.94
N ALA A 286 -9.64 10.13 -4.75
CA ALA A 286 -10.96 9.77 -4.23
C ALA A 286 -10.88 8.43 -3.46
N GLY A 287 -11.82 8.16 -2.57
CA GLY A 287 -11.84 6.96 -1.74
C GLY A 287 -11.70 5.65 -2.55
N SER A 288 -12.31 5.60 -3.74
CA SER A 288 -12.32 4.41 -4.62
C SER A 288 -11.33 4.48 -5.79
N ALA A 289 -10.17 5.08 -5.64
CA ALA A 289 -9.22 5.38 -6.72
C ALA A 289 -8.62 4.17 -7.45
N CYS A 290 -8.87 2.93 -7.02
CA CYS A 290 -8.24 1.71 -7.58
C CYS A 290 -9.03 1.04 -8.72
N SER A 291 -10.23 1.47 -9.09
CA SER A 291 -11.02 0.84 -10.14
C SER A 291 -10.91 1.59 -11.47
N SER A 292 -10.03 1.10 -12.36
CA SER A 292 -9.98 1.32 -13.84
C SER A 292 -10.83 2.47 -14.40
N GLY A 293 -10.58 3.73 -13.99
CA GLY A 293 -11.12 4.91 -14.69
C GLY A 293 -12.62 5.20 -14.51
N LYS A 294 -13.38 4.41 -13.76
CA LYS A 294 -14.75 4.72 -13.34
C LYS A 294 -14.77 4.85 -11.83
N VAL A 295 -15.08 6.05 -11.33
CA VAL A 295 -15.23 6.26 -9.88
C VAL A 295 -16.50 5.54 -9.43
N LYS A 296 -16.31 4.45 -8.70
CA LYS A 296 -17.34 3.77 -7.92
C LYS A 296 -17.29 4.31 -6.49
N SER A 297 -18.41 4.28 -5.77
CA SER A 297 -18.40 4.53 -4.34
C SER A 297 -17.50 3.50 -3.64
N SER A 298 -16.78 3.90 -2.59
CA SER A 298 -15.85 3.02 -1.87
C SER A 298 -16.56 1.78 -1.32
N ALA A 299 -16.16 0.59 -1.77
CA ALA A 299 -16.64 -0.68 -1.22
C ALA A 299 -16.20 -0.87 0.24
N VAL A 300 -15.01 -0.37 0.58
CA VAL A 300 -14.47 -0.38 1.95
C VAL A 300 -15.40 0.37 2.90
N LEU A 301 -15.78 1.60 2.56
CA LEU A 301 -16.67 2.41 3.40
C LEU A 301 -18.09 1.83 3.49
N GLN A 302 -18.58 1.22 2.40
CA GLN A 302 -19.87 0.53 2.43
C GLN A 302 -19.83 -0.72 3.33
N ALA A 303 -18.74 -1.49 3.30
CA ALA A 303 -18.53 -2.63 4.20
C ALA A 303 -18.45 -2.19 5.67
N MET A 304 -17.99 -0.96 5.94
CA MET A 304 -18.00 -0.33 7.27
C MET A 304 -19.37 0.26 7.66
N GLY A 305 -20.41 0.13 6.81
CA GLY A 305 -21.79 0.58 7.09
C GLY A 305 -22.11 2.00 6.64
N LEU A 306 -21.22 2.69 5.91
CA LEU A 306 -21.55 4.00 5.35
C LEU A 306 -22.48 3.85 4.14
N THR A 307 -23.37 4.83 3.96
CA THR A 307 -24.25 4.86 2.78
C THR A 307 -23.45 5.03 1.49
N PRO A 308 -23.96 4.57 0.33
CA PRO A 308 -23.29 4.78 -0.97
C PRO A 308 -23.01 6.25 -1.27
N GLU A 309 -23.84 7.17 -0.80
CA GLU A 309 -23.66 8.61 -0.96
C GLU A 309 -22.46 9.12 -0.14
N MET A 310 -22.40 8.75 1.13
CA MET A 310 -21.26 9.08 2.00
C MET A 310 -19.97 8.45 1.44
N ALA A 311 -20.01 7.17 1.07
CA ALA A 311 -18.86 6.47 0.47
C ALA A 311 -18.37 7.11 -0.83
N GLY A 312 -19.29 7.70 -1.63
CA GLY A 312 -18.98 8.47 -2.83
C GLY A 312 -18.46 9.89 -2.57
N SER A 313 -18.53 10.35 -1.32
CA SER A 313 -18.06 11.68 -0.87
C SER A 313 -16.67 11.65 -0.25
N ALA A 314 -15.99 10.50 -0.28
CA ALA A 314 -14.70 10.30 0.35
C ALA A 314 -13.53 10.78 -0.52
N ILE A 315 -12.52 11.39 0.13
CA ILE A 315 -11.19 11.62 -0.44
C ILE A 315 -10.12 11.08 0.50
N ARG A 316 -9.01 10.63 -0.07
CA ARG A 316 -7.83 10.17 0.69
C ARG A 316 -6.68 11.11 0.45
N VAL A 317 -6.08 11.58 1.54
CA VAL A 317 -4.81 12.29 1.56
C VAL A 317 -3.76 11.35 2.14
N SER A 318 -2.67 11.12 1.43
CA SER A 318 -1.59 10.25 1.90
C SER A 318 -0.23 10.91 1.73
N LEU A 319 0.43 11.11 2.86
CA LEU A 319 1.69 11.84 3.00
C LEU A 319 2.89 10.94 2.68
N GLY A 320 4.03 11.54 2.39
CA GLY A 320 5.27 10.83 2.11
C GLY A 320 6.49 11.44 2.78
N PRO A 321 7.68 10.83 2.61
CA PRO A 321 8.90 11.25 3.30
C PRO A 321 9.27 12.73 3.11
N GLN A 322 8.97 13.27 1.94
CA GLN A 322 9.30 14.65 1.57
C GLN A 322 8.25 15.67 1.98
N THR A 323 7.05 15.22 2.41
CA THR A 323 5.97 16.12 2.83
C THR A 323 6.39 16.97 4.01
N GLN A 324 6.13 18.28 3.92
CA GLN A 324 6.40 19.29 4.94
C GLN A 324 5.11 19.80 5.57
N GLU A 325 5.21 20.43 6.74
CA GLU A 325 4.07 21.06 7.42
C GLU A 325 3.42 22.15 6.56
N ALA A 326 4.23 22.92 5.83
CA ALA A 326 3.74 23.94 4.90
C ALA A 326 2.87 23.36 3.77
N ASP A 327 3.20 22.15 3.26
CA ASP A 327 2.41 21.47 2.23
C ASP A 327 1.03 21.08 2.76
N VAL A 328 1.01 20.56 3.99
CA VAL A 328 -0.21 20.13 4.69
C VAL A 328 -1.12 21.31 4.99
N MET A 329 -0.56 22.41 5.48
CA MET A 329 -1.31 23.65 5.78
C MET A 329 -1.86 24.28 4.51
N ALA A 330 -1.06 24.37 3.45
CA ALA A 330 -1.51 24.90 2.16
C ALA A 330 -2.64 24.06 1.54
N PHE A 331 -2.57 22.73 1.66
CA PHE A 331 -3.65 21.84 1.25
C PHE A 331 -4.92 22.08 2.09
N ALA A 332 -4.78 22.13 3.41
CA ALA A 332 -5.92 22.34 4.32
C ALA A 332 -6.64 23.66 4.02
N GLU A 333 -5.91 24.74 3.77
CA GLU A 333 -6.45 26.04 3.40
C GLU A 333 -7.18 25.98 2.05
N ALA A 334 -6.53 25.45 1.01
CA ALA A 334 -7.12 25.32 -0.32
C ALA A 334 -8.41 24.49 -0.33
N TRP A 335 -8.41 23.37 0.43
CA TRP A 335 -9.57 22.49 0.55
C TRP A 335 -10.71 23.18 1.31
N ALA A 336 -10.40 23.84 2.45
CA ALA A 336 -11.39 24.59 3.23
C ALA A 336 -12.03 25.74 2.43
N ASP A 337 -11.25 26.47 1.66
CA ASP A 337 -11.77 27.52 0.78
C ASP A 337 -12.67 26.96 -0.33
N ALA A 338 -12.35 25.80 -0.87
CA ALA A 338 -13.19 25.11 -1.86
C ALA A 338 -14.51 24.61 -1.22
N TYR A 339 -14.43 24.10 0.01
CA TYR A 339 -15.58 23.70 0.81
C TYR A 339 -16.52 24.89 1.10
N ASP A 340 -15.98 26.03 1.54
CA ASP A 340 -16.75 27.25 1.83
C ASP A 340 -17.44 27.78 0.56
N ARG A 341 -16.74 27.84 -0.59
CA ARG A 341 -17.33 28.20 -1.89
C ARG A 341 -18.46 27.25 -2.29
N ARG A 342 -18.34 25.97 -2.04
CA ARG A 342 -19.40 25.00 -2.32
C ARG A 342 -20.61 25.24 -1.44
N LYS A 343 -20.44 25.45 -0.13
CA LYS A 343 -21.54 25.73 0.81
C LYS A 343 -22.31 27.01 0.43
N ALA A 344 -21.60 28.04 0.07
CA ALA A 344 -22.19 29.30 -0.40
C ALA A 344 -23.07 29.09 -1.65
N ARG A 345 -22.59 28.31 -2.63
CA ARG A 345 -23.34 28.01 -3.87
C ARG A 345 -24.58 27.13 -3.62
N ALA A 346 -24.50 26.22 -2.66
CA ALA A 346 -25.60 25.33 -2.32
C ALA A 346 -26.66 26.00 -1.42
N GLY A 347 -26.49 27.24 -0.99
CA GLY A 347 -27.37 27.92 -0.05
C GLY A 347 -27.35 27.32 1.36
N LEU A 348 -26.31 26.57 1.70
CA LEU A 348 -26.14 25.80 2.95
C LEU A 348 -25.50 26.63 4.08
N ASN A 349 -25.29 27.93 3.88
CA ASN A 349 -24.72 28.85 4.88
C ASN A 349 -25.79 29.42 5.85
N ARG A 350 -26.77 28.59 6.24
CA ARG A 350 -27.74 29.01 7.26
C ARG A 350 -27.62 28.22 8.53
#